data_f7514944e49a75da47cfbd7224b4f44d
#
_entry.id   f7514944e49a75da47cfbd7224b4f44d
#
_cell.length_a   1.000
_cell.length_b   1.000
_cell.length_c   1.000
_cell.angle_alpha   90.00
_cell.angle_beta   90.00
_cell.angle_gamma   90.00
#
_symmetry.space_group_name_H-M   'P 1'
#
loop_
_entity.id
_entity.type
_entity.pdbx_description
1 polymer ?
#
loop_
_entity_poly.entity_id
_entity_poly.type
_entity_poly.pdbx_seq_one_letter_code
_entity_poly.pdbx_strand_id
1 'polypeptide(L)'
;MCASDRSIRIMRAARPDDLDALVRVNLDAFRAGNGPALSPQAVAELTADEVRARWVRLLDARPENATVTVAELAGRLCGFAGAGPVRDDDRDPSVGELYSLYVDPELWGQGHGAALHDAATIELVRGGFASAILWVLAGNAQARGFYRSRGWGPDGARRQFMGATLLRLTRVLTAETTRATPMGSRKAS
;
A
#
# COMPACT_ATOMS: atom_id res chain seq x y z
N MET A 1 -3.64 -33.22 15.86
CA MET A 1 -2.40 -32.44 15.62
C MET A 1 -2.49 -31.94 14.19
N CYS A 2 -3.06 -30.74 14.00
CA CYS A 2 -3.15 -30.13 12.68
C CYS A 2 -1.83 -29.43 12.37
N ALA A 3 -1.17 -29.88 11.29
CA ALA A 3 -0.07 -29.19 10.68
C ALA A 3 -0.56 -27.78 10.29
N SER A 4 0.14 -26.76 10.73
CA SER A 4 -0.07 -25.37 10.30
C SER A 4 0.08 -25.35 8.78
N ASP A 5 -1.04 -25.29 8.09
CA ASP A 5 -1.08 -24.93 6.68
C ASP A 5 -0.54 -23.47 6.58
N ARG A 6 0.76 -23.33 6.38
CA ARG A 6 1.39 -22.07 6.01
C ARG A 6 1.00 -21.83 4.56
N SER A 7 -0.24 -21.38 4.35
CA SER A 7 -0.73 -20.98 3.05
C SER A 7 0.30 -20.09 2.38
N ILE A 8 0.81 -20.52 1.24
CA ILE A 8 1.85 -19.81 0.48
C ILE A 8 1.25 -18.47 0.06
N ARG A 9 1.89 -17.37 0.49
CA ARG A 9 1.55 -16.04 0.03
C ARG A 9 2.23 -15.78 -1.31
N ILE A 10 1.43 -15.48 -2.31
CA ILE A 10 1.91 -15.15 -3.66
C ILE A 10 1.81 -13.63 -3.83
N MET A 11 2.91 -13.01 -4.30
CA MET A 11 2.95 -11.63 -4.76
C MET A 11 2.98 -11.61 -6.28
N ARG A 12 2.07 -10.89 -6.89
CA ARG A 12 1.98 -10.77 -8.36
C ARG A 12 1.39 -9.42 -8.78
N ALA A 13 1.55 -9.08 -10.05
CA ALA A 13 0.85 -7.93 -10.62
C ALA A 13 -0.68 -8.16 -10.61
N ALA A 14 -1.43 -7.07 -10.39
CA ALA A 14 -2.88 -7.09 -10.50
C ALA A 14 -3.32 -7.34 -11.96
N ARG A 15 -4.44 -8.05 -12.12
CA ARG A 15 -5.07 -8.42 -13.38
C ARG A 15 -6.51 -7.88 -13.43
N PRO A 16 -7.13 -7.75 -14.60
CA PRO A 16 -8.54 -7.34 -14.70
C PRO A 16 -9.50 -8.20 -13.86
N ASP A 17 -9.27 -9.50 -13.77
CA ASP A 17 -10.09 -10.44 -13.00
C ASP A 17 -10.02 -10.21 -11.47
N ASP A 18 -9.05 -9.43 -10.99
CA ASP A 18 -8.94 -9.08 -9.58
C ASP A 18 -9.90 -7.95 -9.15
N LEU A 19 -10.63 -7.32 -10.09
CA LEU A 19 -11.40 -6.09 -9.87
C LEU A 19 -12.30 -6.16 -8.64
N ASP A 20 -13.13 -7.19 -8.51
CA ASP A 20 -14.07 -7.31 -7.39
C ASP A 20 -13.35 -7.46 -6.04
N ALA A 21 -12.27 -8.23 -6.02
CA ALA A 21 -11.45 -8.41 -4.82
C ALA A 21 -10.70 -7.13 -4.44
N LEU A 22 -10.19 -6.38 -5.42
CA LEU A 22 -9.54 -5.08 -5.21
C LEU A 22 -10.53 -4.06 -4.63
N VAL A 23 -11.75 -3.99 -5.16
CA VAL A 23 -12.81 -3.10 -4.64
C VAL A 23 -13.14 -3.45 -3.20
N ARG A 24 -13.36 -4.73 -2.90
CA ARG A 24 -13.68 -5.20 -1.54
C ARG A 24 -12.57 -4.84 -0.56
N VAL A 25 -11.32 -5.25 -0.83
CA VAL A 25 -10.19 -4.99 0.07
C VAL A 25 -9.95 -3.49 0.25
N ASN A 26 -10.11 -2.70 -0.82
CA ASN A 26 -9.96 -1.24 -0.73
C ASN A 26 -10.98 -0.63 0.25
N LEU A 27 -12.25 -1.00 0.13
CA LEU A 27 -13.31 -0.44 0.99
C LEU A 27 -13.17 -0.91 2.43
N ASP A 28 -12.96 -2.21 2.65
CA ASP A 28 -12.87 -2.79 3.99
C ASP A 28 -11.67 -2.22 4.74
N ALA A 29 -10.50 -2.21 4.11
CA ALA A 29 -9.28 -1.67 4.71
C ALA A 29 -9.32 -0.15 4.89
N PHE A 30 -9.93 0.60 3.94
CA PHE A 30 -10.10 2.04 4.08
C PHE A 30 -11.01 2.37 5.28
N ARG A 31 -12.17 1.72 5.37
CA ARG A 31 -13.12 1.94 6.47
C ARG A 31 -12.52 1.59 7.82
N ALA A 32 -11.85 0.44 7.92
CA ALA A 32 -11.23 0.00 9.16
C ALA A 32 -10.03 0.87 9.59
N GLY A 33 -9.15 1.25 8.66
CA GLY A 33 -7.91 1.98 8.96
C GLY A 33 -8.05 3.49 8.96
N ASN A 34 -8.79 4.05 8.01
CA ASN A 34 -8.94 5.49 7.84
C ASN A 34 -10.24 6.02 8.43
N GLY A 35 -11.29 5.20 8.51
CA GLY A 35 -12.61 5.60 9.01
C GLY A 35 -12.55 6.29 10.38
N PRO A 36 -11.81 5.78 11.38
CA PRO A 36 -11.69 6.43 12.69
C PRO A 36 -11.10 7.86 12.66
N ALA A 37 -10.38 8.23 11.59
CA ALA A 37 -9.77 9.54 11.40
C ALA A 37 -10.59 10.49 10.51
N LEU A 38 -11.77 10.07 10.07
CA LEU A 38 -12.67 10.79 9.17
C LEU A 38 -14.06 10.95 9.82
N SER A 39 -14.86 11.89 9.30
CA SER A 39 -16.27 11.96 9.70
C SER A 39 -17.06 10.76 9.13
N PRO A 40 -18.13 10.30 9.81
CA PRO A 40 -18.98 9.22 9.29
C PRO A 40 -19.54 9.53 7.89
N GLN A 41 -19.88 10.81 7.62
CA GLN A 41 -20.35 11.25 6.32
C GLN A 41 -19.26 11.08 5.25
N ALA A 42 -18.03 11.52 5.52
CA ALA A 42 -16.91 11.36 4.60
C ALA A 42 -16.63 9.87 4.27
N VAL A 43 -16.75 8.98 5.25
CA VAL A 43 -16.62 7.54 5.02
C VAL A 43 -17.74 6.99 4.15
N ALA A 44 -18.98 7.48 4.34
CA ALA A 44 -20.13 7.05 3.55
C ALA A 44 -20.08 7.54 2.09
N GLU A 45 -19.43 8.67 1.82
CA GLU A 45 -19.23 9.20 0.47
C GLU A 45 -18.31 8.30 -0.39
N LEU A 46 -17.46 7.46 0.20
CA LEU A 46 -16.66 6.50 -0.55
C LEU A 46 -17.52 5.28 -0.93
N THR A 47 -18.13 5.33 -2.09
CA THR A 47 -18.99 4.27 -2.60
C THR A 47 -18.24 3.16 -3.34
N ALA A 48 -18.85 1.98 -3.42
CA ALA A 48 -18.29 0.86 -4.19
C ALA A 48 -18.15 1.17 -5.68
N ASP A 49 -19.10 1.92 -6.24
CA ASP A 49 -19.13 2.28 -7.66
C ASP A 49 -17.96 3.24 -8.00
N GLU A 50 -17.69 4.23 -7.15
CA GLU A 50 -16.56 5.14 -7.34
C GLU A 50 -15.21 4.42 -7.24
N VAL A 51 -15.06 3.53 -6.25
CA VAL A 51 -13.86 2.72 -6.10
C VAL A 51 -13.69 1.80 -7.31
N ARG A 52 -14.77 1.14 -7.76
CA ARG A 52 -14.77 0.29 -8.95
C ARG A 52 -14.36 1.07 -10.20
N ALA A 53 -14.99 2.21 -10.46
CA ALA A 53 -14.67 3.04 -11.62
C ALA A 53 -13.21 3.49 -11.64
N ARG A 54 -12.63 3.78 -10.47
CA ARG A 54 -11.21 4.11 -10.32
C ARG A 54 -10.32 2.92 -10.65
N TRP A 55 -10.66 1.73 -10.17
CA TRP A 55 -9.90 0.52 -10.44
C TRP A 55 -9.97 0.11 -11.92
N VAL A 56 -11.14 0.19 -12.57
CA VAL A 56 -11.28 -0.06 -14.01
C VAL A 56 -10.31 0.84 -14.79
N ARG A 57 -10.35 2.16 -14.57
CA ARG A 57 -9.43 3.09 -15.25
C ARG A 57 -7.95 2.74 -15.02
N LEU A 58 -7.59 2.35 -13.80
CA LEU A 58 -6.20 2.02 -13.48
C LEU A 58 -5.74 0.69 -14.09
N LEU A 59 -6.62 -0.28 -14.20
CA LEU A 59 -6.30 -1.58 -14.81
C LEU A 59 -6.22 -1.48 -16.34
N ASP A 60 -7.09 -0.65 -16.96
CA ASP A 60 -7.15 -0.47 -18.42
C ASP A 60 -6.01 0.43 -18.95
N ALA A 61 -5.72 1.52 -18.24
CA ALA A 61 -4.77 2.55 -18.68
C ALA A 61 -3.82 2.94 -17.54
N ARG A 62 -2.91 2.01 -17.22
CA ARG A 62 -1.90 2.27 -16.19
C ARG A 62 -0.83 3.23 -16.72
N PRO A 63 -0.46 4.29 -15.96
CA PRO A 63 0.68 5.12 -16.31
C PRO A 63 1.96 4.29 -16.46
N GLU A 64 2.85 4.72 -17.35
CA GLU A 64 4.18 4.13 -17.47
C GLU A 64 4.90 4.14 -16.11
N ASN A 65 5.61 3.07 -15.78
CA ASN A 65 6.28 2.86 -14.48
C ASN A 65 5.35 2.87 -13.25
N ALA A 66 4.02 2.81 -13.42
CA ALA A 66 3.11 2.56 -12.33
C ALA A 66 2.81 1.06 -12.20
N THR A 67 2.78 0.57 -10.98
CA THR A 67 2.55 -0.84 -10.66
C THR A 67 1.41 -1.00 -9.65
N VAL A 68 0.70 -2.10 -9.74
CA VAL A 68 -0.19 -2.59 -8.69
C VAL A 68 0.20 -4.02 -8.39
N THR A 69 0.73 -4.25 -7.20
CA THR A 69 1.07 -5.58 -6.68
C THR A 69 -0.03 -6.06 -5.77
N VAL A 70 -0.49 -7.28 -5.95
CA VAL A 70 -1.46 -7.94 -5.07
C VAL A 70 -0.80 -9.04 -4.26
N ALA A 71 -1.29 -9.22 -3.03
CA ALA A 71 -0.97 -10.38 -2.18
C ALA A 71 -2.14 -11.35 -2.23
N GLU A 72 -1.85 -12.61 -2.52
CA GLU A 72 -2.80 -13.71 -2.58
C GLU A 72 -2.44 -14.76 -1.54
N LEU A 73 -3.42 -15.22 -0.79
CA LEU A 73 -3.30 -16.25 0.23
C LEU A 73 -4.36 -17.33 -0.04
N ALA A 74 -3.94 -18.57 -0.27
CA ALA A 74 -4.85 -19.68 -0.58
C ALA A 74 -5.83 -19.37 -1.72
N GLY A 75 -5.38 -18.73 -2.80
CA GLY A 75 -6.22 -18.35 -3.95
C GLY A 75 -7.13 -17.13 -3.74
N ARG A 76 -7.08 -16.48 -2.57
CA ARG A 76 -7.86 -15.27 -2.26
C ARG A 76 -6.96 -14.06 -2.18
N LEU A 77 -7.31 -12.98 -2.91
CA LEU A 77 -6.65 -11.69 -2.77
C LEU A 77 -6.88 -11.11 -1.37
N CYS A 78 -5.81 -10.86 -0.64
CA CYS A 78 -5.82 -10.41 0.74
C CYS A 78 -5.25 -8.99 0.94
N GLY A 79 -4.67 -8.39 -0.09
CA GLY A 79 -4.13 -7.04 -0.01
C GLY A 79 -3.53 -6.59 -1.33
N PHE A 80 -3.22 -5.31 -1.42
CA PHE A 80 -2.55 -4.72 -2.58
C PHE A 80 -1.72 -3.49 -2.19
N ALA A 81 -0.73 -3.18 -3.04
CA ALA A 81 0.01 -1.93 -3.03
C ALA A 81 0.09 -1.35 -4.44
N GLY A 82 -0.17 -0.05 -4.57
CA GLY A 82 0.01 0.71 -5.80
C GLY A 82 1.17 1.68 -5.66
N ALA A 83 2.07 1.74 -6.65
CA ALA A 83 3.23 2.61 -6.66
C ALA A 83 3.58 3.06 -8.09
N GLY A 84 4.30 4.16 -8.22
CA GLY A 84 4.75 4.68 -9.52
C GLY A 84 5.28 6.10 -9.44
N PRO A 85 5.25 6.87 -10.55
CA PRO A 85 5.66 8.28 -10.57
C PRO A 85 4.87 9.12 -9.56
N VAL A 86 5.52 10.13 -8.98
CA VAL A 86 4.84 11.09 -8.11
C VAL A 86 3.71 11.81 -8.85
N ARG A 87 2.58 12.04 -8.17
CA ARG A 87 1.38 12.69 -8.71
C ARG A 87 1.20 14.12 -8.21
N ASP A 88 2.06 14.58 -7.32
CA ASP A 88 2.06 15.96 -6.82
C ASP A 88 2.50 16.94 -7.92
N ASP A 89 2.12 18.23 -7.80
CA ASP A 89 2.36 19.24 -8.82
C ASP A 89 3.86 19.60 -8.98
N ASP A 90 4.66 19.39 -7.94
CA ASP A 90 6.11 19.58 -7.89
C ASP A 90 6.89 18.36 -8.46
N ARG A 91 6.46 17.82 -9.58
CA ARG A 91 6.93 16.58 -10.20
C ARG A 91 8.44 16.55 -10.45
N ASP A 92 9.20 16.06 -9.50
CA ASP A 92 10.58 15.62 -9.74
C ASP A 92 10.54 14.19 -10.32
N PRO A 93 11.03 13.95 -11.55
CA PRO A 93 10.98 12.62 -12.17
C PRO A 93 11.78 11.56 -11.43
N SER A 94 12.67 11.96 -10.53
CA SER A 94 13.43 11.04 -9.68
C SER A 94 12.65 10.57 -8.43
N VAL A 95 11.47 11.14 -8.18
CA VAL A 95 10.62 10.81 -7.02
C VAL A 95 9.48 9.90 -7.44
N GLY A 96 9.34 8.79 -6.73
CA GLY A 96 8.18 7.91 -6.83
C GLY A 96 7.14 8.20 -5.75
N GLU A 97 6.00 7.55 -5.87
CA GLU A 97 4.94 7.61 -4.85
C GLU A 97 4.38 6.23 -4.56
N LEU A 98 4.25 5.91 -3.28
CA LEU A 98 3.43 4.80 -2.81
C LEU A 98 1.98 5.30 -2.71
N TYR A 99 1.16 5.00 -3.72
CA TYR A 99 -0.20 5.51 -3.87
C TYR A 99 -1.17 4.94 -2.84
N SER A 100 -1.00 3.65 -2.55
CA SER A 100 -1.90 2.89 -1.68
C SER A 100 -1.21 1.66 -1.14
N LEU A 101 -1.59 1.27 0.08
CA LEU A 101 -1.22 0.02 0.70
C LEU A 101 -2.39 -0.43 1.57
N TYR A 102 -3.08 -1.46 1.14
CA TYR A 102 -4.24 -1.99 1.84
C TYR A 102 -4.14 -3.50 2.01
N VAL A 103 -4.53 -3.97 3.18
CA VAL A 103 -4.61 -5.37 3.54
C VAL A 103 -5.97 -5.60 4.17
N ASP A 104 -6.59 -6.73 3.87
CA ASP A 104 -7.83 -7.19 4.49
C ASP A 104 -7.69 -7.08 6.03
N PRO A 105 -8.59 -6.36 6.72
CA PRO A 105 -8.48 -6.11 8.16
C PRO A 105 -8.32 -7.38 9.01
N GLU A 106 -8.95 -8.49 8.61
CA GLU A 106 -8.83 -9.78 9.31
C GLU A 106 -7.41 -10.35 9.30
N LEU A 107 -6.56 -9.86 8.40
CA LEU A 107 -5.18 -10.33 8.21
C LEU A 107 -4.12 -9.33 8.70
N TRP A 108 -4.53 -8.28 9.40
CA TRP A 108 -3.58 -7.33 9.98
C TRP A 108 -2.71 -8.00 11.06
N GLY A 109 -1.50 -7.46 11.24
CA GLY A 109 -0.53 -8.02 12.21
C GLY A 109 0.19 -9.30 11.74
N GLN A 110 -0.18 -9.88 10.58
CA GLN A 110 0.37 -11.14 10.07
C GLN A 110 1.50 -10.95 9.02
N GLY A 111 2.01 -9.73 8.87
CA GLY A 111 3.15 -9.43 7.98
C GLY A 111 2.79 -9.19 6.51
N HIS A 112 1.50 -9.26 6.12
CA HIS A 112 1.08 -9.04 4.72
C HIS A 112 1.36 -7.60 4.25
N GLY A 113 1.08 -6.61 5.11
CA GLY A 113 1.39 -5.21 4.81
C GLY A 113 2.89 -4.96 4.64
N ALA A 114 3.71 -5.63 5.44
CA ALA A 114 5.17 -5.57 5.33
C ALA A 114 5.64 -6.04 3.95
N ALA A 115 5.18 -7.20 3.53
CA ALA A 115 5.59 -7.78 2.26
C ALA A 115 5.07 -7.00 1.04
N LEU A 116 3.86 -6.45 1.10
CA LEU A 116 3.33 -5.56 0.05
C LEU A 116 4.13 -4.25 -0.04
N HIS A 117 4.48 -3.67 1.11
CA HIS A 117 5.33 -2.49 1.16
C HIS A 117 6.69 -2.76 0.53
N ASP A 118 7.32 -3.88 0.88
CA ASP A 118 8.64 -4.24 0.37
C ASP A 118 8.58 -4.51 -1.15
N ALA A 119 7.54 -5.21 -1.63
CA ALA A 119 7.31 -5.41 -3.05
C ALA A 119 7.12 -4.08 -3.81
N ALA A 120 6.29 -3.17 -3.31
CA ALA A 120 6.10 -1.85 -3.91
C ALA A 120 7.39 -1.01 -3.90
N THR A 121 8.19 -1.10 -2.85
CA THR A 121 9.49 -0.42 -2.77
C THR A 121 10.47 -0.96 -3.80
N ILE A 122 10.49 -2.27 -4.03
CA ILE A 122 11.30 -2.91 -5.09
C ILE A 122 10.87 -2.38 -6.46
N GLU A 123 9.58 -2.28 -6.74
CA GLU A 123 9.07 -1.75 -8.00
C GLU A 123 9.44 -0.27 -8.20
N LEU A 124 9.42 0.55 -7.14
CA LEU A 124 9.89 1.94 -7.19
C LEU A 124 11.38 2.02 -7.53
N VAL A 125 12.22 1.18 -6.91
CA VAL A 125 13.66 1.11 -7.24
C VAL A 125 13.87 0.66 -8.68
N ARG A 126 13.12 -0.34 -9.17
CA ARG A 126 13.17 -0.81 -10.56
C ARG A 126 12.73 0.26 -11.56
N GLY A 127 11.79 1.10 -11.18
CA GLY A 127 11.34 2.26 -11.94
C GLY A 127 12.38 3.40 -12.01
N GLY A 128 13.52 3.27 -11.31
CA GLY A 128 14.61 4.25 -11.32
C GLY A 128 14.42 5.42 -10.35
N PHE A 129 13.46 5.35 -9.44
CA PHE A 129 13.23 6.43 -8.48
C PHE A 129 14.29 6.43 -7.38
N ALA A 130 14.85 7.62 -7.07
CA ALA A 130 15.88 7.82 -6.05
C ALA A 130 15.27 7.96 -4.64
N SER A 131 14.05 8.45 -4.58
CA SER A 131 13.27 8.60 -3.35
C SER A 131 11.80 8.36 -3.63
N ALA A 132 11.01 8.23 -2.57
CA ALA A 132 9.58 8.11 -2.71
C ALA A 132 8.84 8.90 -1.63
N ILE A 133 7.62 9.30 -1.96
CA ILE A 133 6.66 9.90 -1.04
C ILE A 133 5.45 9.01 -0.84
N LEU A 134 4.70 9.27 0.20
CA LEU A 134 3.34 8.79 0.42
C LEU A 134 2.55 9.82 1.21
N TRP A 135 1.22 9.74 1.10
CA TRP A 135 0.30 10.55 1.87
C TRP A 135 -0.47 9.68 2.87
N VAL A 136 -0.50 10.09 4.14
CA VAL A 136 -1.18 9.37 5.22
C VAL A 136 -2.03 10.32 6.05
N LEU A 137 -3.22 9.89 6.49
CA LEU A 137 -4.06 10.67 7.39
C LEU A 137 -3.35 10.94 8.71
N ALA A 138 -3.32 12.20 9.14
CA ALA A 138 -2.71 12.62 10.41
C ALA A 138 -3.30 11.85 11.60
N GLY A 139 -4.60 11.54 11.56
CA GLY A 139 -5.30 10.75 12.58
C GLY A 139 -5.06 9.25 12.53
N ASN A 140 -4.50 8.70 11.43
CA ASN A 140 -4.22 7.26 11.33
C ASN A 140 -2.86 6.92 11.98
N ALA A 141 -2.85 6.80 13.32
CA ALA A 141 -1.65 6.54 14.10
C ALA A 141 -1.02 5.17 13.78
N GLN A 142 -1.84 4.16 13.45
CA GLN A 142 -1.40 2.82 13.08
C GLN A 142 -0.57 2.86 11.79
N ALA A 143 -1.09 3.46 10.72
CA ALA A 143 -0.37 3.58 9.45
C ALA A 143 0.90 4.43 9.60
N ARG A 144 0.84 5.54 10.34
CA ARG A 144 2.03 6.37 10.61
C ARG A 144 3.12 5.61 11.36
N GLY A 145 2.75 4.81 12.36
CA GLY A 145 3.66 3.92 13.09
C GLY A 145 4.30 2.87 12.18
N PHE A 146 3.49 2.24 11.33
CA PHE A 146 3.93 1.27 10.33
C PHE A 146 4.96 1.88 9.37
N TYR A 147 4.68 3.04 8.77
CA TYR A 147 5.60 3.70 7.85
C TYR A 147 6.89 4.17 8.54
N ARG A 148 6.78 4.75 9.73
CA ARG A 148 7.96 5.16 10.52
C ARG A 148 8.90 3.98 10.80
N SER A 149 8.38 2.81 11.17
CA SER A 149 9.19 1.62 11.40
C SER A 149 9.92 1.11 10.14
N ARG A 150 9.54 1.63 8.96
CA ARG A 150 10.14 1.33 7.66
C ARG A 150 10.97 2.47 7.08
N GLY A 151 11.38 3.42 7.92
CA GLY A 151 12.28 4.51 7.54
C GLY A 151 11.61 5.66 6.78
N TRP A 152 10.25 5.76 6.81
CA TRP A 152 9.56 6.93 6.29
C TRP A 152 9.50 8.03 7.35
N GLY A 153 9.86 9.27 6.95
CA GLY A 153 9.80 10.45 7.81
C GLY A 153 8.95 11.57 7.20
N PRO A 154 8.39 12.47 8.03
CA PRO A 154 7.65 13.62 7.52
C PRO A 154 8.60 14.62 6.86
N ASP A 155 8.18 15.24 5.74
CA ASP A 155 8.88 16.35 5.09
C ASP A 155 8.24 17.72 5.34
N GLY A 156 7.16 17.75 6.12
CA GLY A 156 6.43 18.97 6.49
C GLY A 156 5.24 19.30 5.58
N ALA A 157 5.12 18.70 4.40
CA ALA A 157 4.01 18.95 3.51
C ALA A 157 2.68 18.39 4.06
N ARG A 158 1.60 19.13 3.80
CA ARG A 158 0.24 18.80 4.25
C ARG A 158 -0.77 19.14 3.17
N ARG A 159 -1.85 18.36 3.07
CA ARG A 159 -3.02 18.68 2.23
C ARG A 159 -4.30 18.23 2.89
N GLN A 160 -5.43 18.76 2.43
CA GLN A 160 -6.76 18.35 2.91
C GLN A 160 -7.29 17.19 2.05
N PHE A 161 -7.94 16.24 2.70
CA PHE A 161 -8.62 15.12 2.06
C PHE A 161 -9.85 14.74 2.88
N MET A 162 -11.03 14.83 2.30
CA MET A 162 -12.30 14.46 2.96
C MET A 162 -12.48 15.13 4.34
N GLY A 163 -12.11 16.40 4.45
CA GLY A 163 -12.20 17.19 5.71
C GLY A 163 -11.11 16.88 6.75
N ALA A 164 -10.17 16.01 6.47
CA ALA A 164 -9.07 15.67 7.36
C ALA A 164 -7.70 16.03 6.73
N THR A 165 -6.69 16.16 7.58
CA THR A 165 -5.33 16.49 7.14
C THR A 165 -4.57 15.23 6.76
N LEU A 166 -3.96 15.23 5.56
CA LEU A 166 -2.91 14.30 5.16
C LEU A 166 -1.54 14.91 5.48
N LEU A 167 -0.64 14.06 5.93
CA LEU A 167 0.79 14.32 6.08
C LEU A 167 1.54 13.61 4.96
N ARG A 168 2.49 14.30 4.32
CA ARG A 168 3.42 13.68 3.39
C ARG A 168 4.59 13.07 4.18
N LEU A 169 4.89 11.82 3.86
CA LEU A 169 6.10 11.15 4.33
C LEU A 169 6.99 10.89 3.14
N THR A 170 8.30 10.95 3.36
CA THR A 170 9.33 10.70 2.36
C THR A 170 10.32 9.65 2.83
N ARG A 171 10.94 8.96 1.86
CA ARG A 171 12.00 7.98 2.10
C ARG A 171 12.97 7.96 0.94
N VAL A 172 14.29 7.94 1.22
CA VAL A 172 15.32 7.65 0.22
C VAL A 172 15.27 6.16 -0.13
N LEU A 173 15.33 5.85 -1.42
CA LEU A 173 15.37 4.49 -1.95
C LEU A 173 16.83 4.13 -2.25
N THR A 174 17.34 3.08 -1.61
CA THR A 174 18.70 2.58 -1.85
C THR A 174 18.63 1.15 -2.40
N ALA A 175 19.66 0.73 -3.15
CA ALA A 175 19.74 -0.64 -3.65
C ALA A 175 19.75 -1.69 -2.51
N GLU A 176 20.20 -1.32 -1.30
CA GLU A 176 20.12 -2.17 -0.11
C GLU A 176 18.69 -2.38 0.38
N THR A 177 17.78 -1.47 0.06
CA THR A 177 16.34 -1.61 0.35
C THR A 177 15.73 -2.84 -0.34
N THR A 178 16.40 -3.36 -1.37
CA THR A 178 15.95 -4.50 -2.18
C THR A 178 16.33 -5.86 -1.54
N ARG A 179 17.20 -5.89 -0.54
CA ARG A 179 17.49 -7.11 0.21
C ARG A 179 16.41 -7.30 1.27
N ALA A 180 15.34 -8.00 0.91
CA ALA A 180 14.39 -8.55 1.86
C ALA A 180 15.17 -9.29 2.96
N THR A 181 14.93 -8.96 4.21
CA THR A 181 15.50 -9.64 5.39
C THR A 181 15.26 -11.15 5.25
N PRO A 182 16.30 -12.00 5.16
CA PRO A 182 16.09 -13.43 5.16
C PRO A 182 15.48 -13.83 6.51
N MET A 183 14.38 -14.54 6.42
CA MET A 183 13.66 -15.11 7.56
C MET A 183 14.63 -15.87 8.45
N GLY A 184 14.77 -15.41 9.70
CA GLY A 184 15.76 -15.86 10.66
C GLY A 184 15.91 -17.37 10.74
N SER A 185 17.12 -17.85 10.50
CA SER A 185 17.59 -19.17 10.88
C SER A 185 17.55 -19.27 12.40
N ARG A 186 16.60 -20.03 12.95
CA ARG A 186 16.66 -20.45 14.35
C ARG A 186 17.91 -21.32 14.52
N LYS A 187 18.86 -20.84 15.30
CA LYS A 187 19.90 -21.69 15.88
C LYS A 187 19.23 -22.76 16.72
N ALA A 188 19.47 -24.00 16.35
CA ALA A 188 19.27 -25.14 17.24
C ALA A 188 20.37 -25.09 18.32
N SER A 189 19.98 -25.20 19.55
CA SER A 189 20.78 -25.71 20.68
C SER A 189 19.85 -26.45 21.58
#